data_6385c3ccc2c580c2701617e0d88e7f4a
#
_entry.id   6385c3ccc2c580c2701617e0d88e7f4a
#
_cell.length_a   1.000
_cell.length_b   1.000
_cell.length_c   1.000
_cell.angle_alpha   90.00
_cell.angle_beta   90.00
_cell.angle_gamma   90.00
#
_symmetry.space_group_name_H-M   'P 1'
#
loop_
_entity.id
_entity.type
_entity.pdbx_description
1 polymer ?
#
loop_
_entity_poly.entity_id
_entity_poly.type
_entity_poly.pdbx_seq_one_letter_code
_entity_poly.pdbx_strand_id
1 'polypeptide(L)'
;AGLALNVFPAIFIAIYARIAPIDTQGFLALALAIGVYVAQLFNAFIVEGRLATPDAHGELGLPLWVAVLAIVCATPLLVGPAVASSPVLMIASIGVMTGLLMSRSLGVVTGEWKREGFAAAALILASVAALWLAELDNPHSVRVLAVGALLAVVSRYRPGKALPDMGFPPDVRRSGWVTAETAVVGAVQPAVTSVVLVMVGPVASVTFRVISTVAGALEPILAYGRYRLLAHGHRGEILSFVAVFTVGAVAVLAAALGGFGSLVFGPAWAQVGVVALLLAFVWKCVMLISTVPFAALRKEGRTVLVFWIRGASTVIYLLISIGLLVAWQSTVVIFLAFVIAEAITAVIYHCAAVRYAPDYAAAFGLHQLRDRLR
;
A
#
# COMPACT_ATOMS: atom_id res chain seq x y z
N ALA A 1 13.38 -5.28 1.08
CA ALA A 1 12.54 -5.47 -0.13
C ALA A 1 11.20 -4.70 -0.03
N GLY A 2 10.49 -4.74 1.12
CA GLY A 2 9.19 -4.06 1.26
C GLY A 2 9.24 -2.55 1.09
N LEU A 3 10.24 -1.90 1.64
CA LEU A 3 10.47 -0.47 1.46
C LEU A 3 10.76 -0.12 0.00
N ALA A 4 11.59 -0.91 -0.69
CA ALA A 4 11.95 -0.65 -2.09
C ALA A 4 10.72 -0.66 -3.02
N LEU A 5 9.72 -1.52 -2.77
CA LEU A 5 8.48 -1.52 -3.55
C LEU A 5 7.65 -0.25 -3.35
N ASN A 6 7.56 0.23 -2.09
CA ASN A 6 6.83 1.47 -1.78
C ASN A 6 7.56 2.73 -2.27
N VAL A 7 8.88 2.62 -2.50
CA VAL A 7 9.70 3.72 -3.04
C VAL A 7 9.39 3.99 -4.51
N PHE A 8 9.07 2.97 -5.33
CA PHE A 8 8.84 3.16 -6.76
C PHE A 8 7.76 4.21 -7.09
N PRO A 9 6.53 4.15 -6.53
CA PRO A 9 5.51 5.17 -6.78
C PRO A 9 5.94 6.58 -6.32
N ALA A 10 6.66 6.64 -5.19
CA ALA A 10 7.17 7.91 -4.64
C ALA A 10 8.17 8.56 -5.60
N ILE A 11 9.13 7.79 -6.08
CA ILE A 11 10.17 8.26 -7.01
C ILE A 11 9.57 8.63 -8.36
N PHE A 12 8.58 7.87 -8.84
CA PHE A 12 7.92 8.20 -10.09
C PHE A 12 7.22 9.57 -10.00
N ILE A 13 6.50 9.83 -8.90
CA ILE A 13 5.91 11.16 -8.63
C ILE A 13 7.02 12.22 -8.52
N ALA A 14 8.09 11.93 -7.81
CA ALA A 14 9.20 12.85 -7.62
C ALA A 14 9.91 13.24 -8.93
N ILE A 15 10.07 12.30 -9.86
CA ILE A 15 10.61 12.57 -11.20
C ILE A 15 9.63 13.47 -11.97
N TYR A 16 8.34 13.11 -12.01
CA TYR A 16 7.33 13.89 -12.72
C TYR A 16 7.14 15.30 -12.15
N ALA A 17 7.34 15.48 -10.85
CA ALA A 17 7.33 16.80 -10.24
C ALA A 17 8.42 17.74 -10.78
N ARG A 18 9.47 17.19 -11.39
CA ARG A 18 10.58 17.94 -11.98
C ARG A 18 10.42 18.17 -13.49
N ILE A 19 9.83 17.21 -14.21
CA ILE A 19 9.85 17.20 -15.68
C ILE A 19 8.48 17.38 -16.33
N ALA A 20 7.38 17.30 -15.58
CA ALA A 20 6.03 17.26 -16.16
C ALA A 20 5.12 18.40 -15.66
N PRO A 21 4.15 18.85 -16.47
CA PRO A 21 3.10 19.77 -16.02
C PRO A 21 2.27 19.20 -14.86
N ILE A 22 1.73 20.07 -14.02
CA ILE A 22 1.00 19.69 -12.80
C ILE A 22 -0.23 18.79 -13.09
N ASP A 23 -0.91 19.00 -14.19
CA ASP A 23 -2.05 18.18 -14.59
C ASP A 23 -1.63 16.72 -14.85
N THR A 24 -0.48 16.53 -15.51
CA THR A 24 0.09 15.19 -15.74
C THR A 24 0.55 14.54 -14.43
N GLN A 25 1.10 15.34 -13.49
CA GLN A 25 1.45 14.83 -12.16
C GLN A 25 0.21 14.37 -11.39
N GLY A 26 -0.88 15.17 -11.42
CA GLY A 26 -2.14 14.80 -10.79
C GLY A 26 -2.72 13.51 -11.36
N PHE A 27 -2.67 13.35 -12.68
CA PHE A 27 -3.09 12.11 -13.33
C PHE A 27 -2.18 10.93 -13.00
N LEU A 28 -0.87 11.11 -12.93
CA LEU A 28 0.07 10.08 -12.50
C LEU A 28 -0.24 9.59 -11.07
N ALA A 29 -0.57 10.52 -10.15
CA ALA A 29 -0.96 10.15 -8.79
C ALA A 29 -2.17 9.21 -8.78
N LEU A 30 -3.18 9.48 -9.62
CA LEU A 30 -4.34 8.62 -9.81
C LEU A 30 -3.96 7.29 -10.48
N ALA A 31 -3.17 7.31 -11.55
CA ALA A 31 -2.74 6.13 -12.28
C ALA A 31 -1.97 5.15 -11.37
N LEU A 32 -1.10 5.67 -10.51
CA LEU A 32 -0.39 4.87 -9.51
C LEU A 32 -1.32 4.30 -8.42
N ALA A 33 -2.33 5.07 -7.98
CA ALA A 33 -3.30 4.57 -7.01
C ALA A 33 -4.11 3.40 -7.60
N ILE A 34 -4.57 3.53 -8.83
CA ILE A 34 -5.28 2.46 -9.57
C ILE A 34 -4.34 1.28 -9.84
N GLY A 35 -3.10 1.54 -10.26
CA GLY A 35 -2.10 0.51 -10.53
C GLY A 35 -1.80 -0.35 -9.29
N VAL A 36 -1.61 0.27 -8.13
CA VAL A 36 -1.43 -0.44 -6.85
C VAL A 36 -2.68 -1.24 -6.49
N TYR A 37 -3.87 -0.66 -6.67
CA TYR A 37 -5.13 -1.34 -6.38
C TYR A 37 -5.32 -2.58 -7.23
N VAL A 38 -5.15 -2.48 -8.54
CA VAL A 38 -5.25 -3.61 -9.47
C VAL A 38 -4.19 -4.68 -9.16
N ALA A 39 -2.96 -4.27 -8.85
CA ALA A 39 -1.91 -5.17 -8.42
C ALA A 39 -2.27 -5.94 -7.14
N GLN A 40 -2.90 -5.28 -6.17
CA GLN A 40 -3.39 -5.92 -4.95
C GLN A 40 -4.50 -6.95 -5.24
N LEU A 41 -5.41 -6.68 -6.19
CA LEU A 41 -6.43 -7.63 -6.60
C LEU A 41 -5.83 -8.89 -7.23
N PHE A 42 -4.88 -8.74 -8.16
CA PHE A 42 -4.18 -9.88 -8.75
C PHE A 42 -3.40 -10.67 -7.69
N ASN A 43 -2.70 -9.98 -6.79
CA ASN A 43 -1.98 -10.61 -5.69
C ASN A 43 -2.92 -11.38 -4.75
N ALA A 44 -4.05 -10.79 -4.39
CA ALA A 44 -5.06 -11.42 -3.53
C ALA A 44 -5.65 -12.66 -4.20
N PHE A 45 -6.00 -12.59 -5.49
CA PHE A 45 -6.58 -13.69 -6.21
C PHE A 45 -5.61 -14.86 -6.42
N ILE A 46 -4.39 -14.57 -6.88
CA ILE A 46 -3.43 -15.59 -7.32
C ILE A 46 -2.57 -16.08 -6.17
N VAL A 47 -1.99 -15.16 -5.37
CA VAL A 47 -1.02 -15.53 -4.33
C VAL A 47 -1.71 -15.84 -3.01
N GLU A 48 -2.49 -14.88 -2.47
CA GLU A 48 -3.11 -15.05 -1.16
C GLU A 48 -4.20 -16.13 -1.18
N GLY A 49 -4.99 -16.19 -2.26
CA GLY A 49 -6.00 -17.23 -2.46
C GLY A 49 -5.41 -18.63 -2.49
N ARG A 50 -4.23 -18.79 -3.13
CA ARG A 50 -3.50 -20.07 -3.15
C ARG A 50 -2.95 -20.42 -1.76
N LEU A 51 -2.36 -19.45 -1.06
CA LEU A 51 -1.86 -19.66 0.30
C LEU A 51 -2.97 -19.97 1.31
N ALA A 52 -4.18 -19.49 1.06
CA ALA A 52 -5.34 -19.78 1.88
C ALA A 52 -5.92 -21.18 1.62
N THR A 53 -5.51 -21.91 0.57
CA THR A 53 -5.99 -23.23 0.23
C THR A 53 -5.09 -24.29 0.89
N PRO A 54 -5.61 -25.17 1.78
CA PRO A 54 -4.85 -26.28 2.31
C PRO A 54 -4.31 -27.15 1.17
N ASP A 55 -3.12 -27.71 1.35
CA ASP A 55 -2.45 -28.61 0.40
C ASP A 55 -2.05 -28.02 -0.97
N ALA A 56 -2.26 -26.72 -1.19
CA ALA A 56 -1.86 -26.05 -2.43
C ALA A 56 -0.38 -25.61 -2.46
N HIS A 57 0.45 -26.20 -1.62
CA HIS A 57 1.85 -25.79 -1.36
C HIS A 57 2.84 -26.36 -2.40
N GLY A 58 2.44 -26.46 -3.66
CA GLY A 58 3.38 -26.76 -4.75
C GLY A 58 4.46 -25.66 -4.91
N GLU A 59 5.43 -25.88 -5.79
CA GLU A 59 6.44 -24.90 -6.08
C GLU A 59 5.80 -23.59 -6.56
N LEU A 60 5.99 -22.51 -5.79
CA LEU A 60 5.46 -21.19 -6.09
C LEU A 60 6.51 -20.39 -6.87
N GLY A 61 6.18 -20.01 -8.08
CA GLY A 61 7.04 -19.16 -8.91
C GLY A 61 6.23 -18.12 -9.67
N LEU A 62 6.89 -17.06 -10.14
CA LEU A 62 6.23 -15.99 -10.90
C LEU A 62 5.71 -16.54 -12.23
N PRO A 63 4.40 -16.40 -12.55
CA PRO A 63 3.88 -16.77 -13.85
C PRO A 63 4.54 -15.93 -14.97
N LEU A 64 4.88 -16.54 -16.10
CA LEU A 64 5.51 -15.86 -17.22
C LEU A 64 4.70 -14.66 -17.71
N TRP A 65 3.37 -14.79 -17.76
CA TRP A 65 2.50 -13.73 -18.25
C TRP A 65 2.58 -12.45 -17.40
N VAL A 66 2.88 -12.55 -16.08
CA VAL A 66 3.07 -11.38 -15.20
C VAL A 66 4.34 -10.62 -15.60
N ALA A 67 5.44 -11.33 -15.86
CA ALA A 67 6.67 -10.71 -16.33
C ALA A 67 6.47 -10.07 -17.72
N VAL A 68 5.80 -10.78 -18.63
CA VAL A 68 5.47 -10.27 -19.98
C VAL A 68 4.56 -9.05 -19.87
N LEU A 69 3.52 -9.08 -19.05
CA LEU A 69 2.62 -7.94 -18.80
C LEU A 69 3.40 -6.71 -18.32
N ALA A 70 4.30 -6.88 -17.35
CA ALA A 70 5.12 -5.78 -16.85
C ALA A 70 6.01 -5.20 -17.97
N ILE A 71 6.65 -6.05 -18.78
CA ILE A 71 7.50 -5.61 -19.90
C ILE A 71 6.68 -4.86 -20.95
N VAL A 72 5.57 -5.44 -21.40
CA VAL A 72 4.73 -4.83 -22.44
C VAL A 72 4.18 -3.49 -21.97
N CYS A 73 3.67 -3.42 -20.74
CA CYS A 73 3.13 -2.18 -20.20
C CYS A 73 4.19 -1.11 -19.91
N ALA A 74 5.44 -1.51 -19.61
CA ALA A 74 6.54 -0.56 -19.41
C ALA A 74 7.20 -0.10 -20.74
N THR A 75 7.06 -0.85 -21.84
CA THR A 75 7.66 -0.51 -23.12
C THR A 75 7.41 0.93 -23.59
N PRO A 76 6.19 1.48 -23.50
CA PRO A 76 5.95 2.87 -23.87
C PRO A 76 6.74 3.89 -23.03
N LEU A 77 7.08 3.57 -21.78
CA LEU A 77 7.94 4.44 -20.94
C LEU A 77 9.40 4.36 -21.38
N LEU A 78 9.83 3.25 -22.00
CA LEU A 78 11.21 3.05 -22.46
C LEU A 78 11.47 3.71 -23.81
N VAL A 79 10.53 3.63 -24.74
CA VAL A 79 10.70 4.10 -26.13
C VAL A 79 10.00 5.43 -26.41
N GLY A 80 9.04 5.82 -25.58
CA GLY A 80 8.25 7.03 -25.75
C GLY A 80 8.94 8.32 -25.29
N PRO A 81 8.22 9.45 -25.33
CA PRO A 81 8.68 10.73 -24.82
C PRO A 81 8.91 10.68 -23.30
N ALA A 82 9.74 11.58 -22.76
CA ALA A 82 10.04 11.68 -21.33
C ALA A 82 8.77 11.89 -20.48
N VAL A 83 7.82 12.70 -20.98
CA VAL A 83 6.50 12.88 -20.38
C VAL A 83 5.50 12.05 -21.17
N ALA A 84 5.08 10.95 -20.58
CA ALA A 84 4.13 10.03 -21.21
C ALA A 84 2.69 10.56 -21.13
N SER A 85 1.85 10.18 -22.09
CA SER A 85 0.44 10.52 -22.10
C SER A 85 -0.33 9.80 -21.00
N SER A 86 -1.49 10.32 -20.59
CA SER A 86 -2.33 9.77 -19.54
C SER A 86 -2.67 8.28 -19.73
N PRO A 87 -3.09 7.79 -20.91
CA PRO A 87 -3.35 6.36 -21.12
C PRO A 87 -2.09 5.50 -20.91
N VAL A 88 -0.93 5.97 -21.37
CA VAL A 88 0.35 5.27 -21.19
C VAL A 88 0.71 5.17 -19.72
N LEU A 89 0.54 6.25 -18.95
CA LEU A 89 0.78 6.25 -17.52
C LEU A 89 -0.13 5.26 -16.78
N MET A 90 -1.40 5.19 -17.16
CA MET A 90 -2.36 4.25 -16.58
C MET A 90 -1.94 2.79 -16.85
N ILE A 91 -1.69 2.45 -18.10
CA ILE A 91 -1.31 1.09 -18.52
C ILE A 91 0.01 0.68 -17.87
N ALA A 92 1.02 1.56 -17.92
CA ALA A 92 2.33 1.31 -17.32
C ALA A 92 2.23 1.13 -15.81
N SER A 93 1.46 1.98 -15.11
CA SER A 93 1.25 1.86 -13.66
C SER A 93 0.61 0.52 -13.29
N ILE A 94 -0.43 0.07 -14.02
CA ILE A 94 -1.08 -1.21 -13.76
C ILE A 94 -0.10 -2.37 -13.98
N GLY A 95 0.57 -2.44 -15.13
CA GLY A 95 1.43 -3.57 -15.47
C GLY A 95 2.68 -3.65 -14.57
N VAL A 96 3.37 -2.51 -14.38
CA VAL A 96 4.59 -2.47 -13.56
C VAL A 96 4.28 -2.76 -12.09
N MET A 97 3.22 -2.14 -11.51
CA MET A 97 2.85 -2.40 -10.12
C MET A 97 2.40 -3.85 -9.90
N THR A 98 1.68 -4.44 -10.86
CA THR A 98 1.29 -5.86 -10.80
C THR A 98 2.53 -6.75 -10.82
N GLY A 99 3.48 -6.50 -11.73
CA GLY A 99 4.75 -7.22 -11.81
C GLY A 99 5.56 -7.13 -10.52
N LEU A 100 5.76 -5.91 -10.00
CA LEU A 100 6.54 -5.66 -8.79
C LEU A 100 5.89 -6.30 -7.54
N LEU A 101 4.57 -6.15 -7.34
CA LEU A 101 3.90 -6.66 -6.16
C LEU A 101 3.84 -8.18 -6.15
N MET A 102 3.41 -8.80 -7.26
CA MET A 102 3.29 -10.26 -7.36
C MET A 102 4.65 -10.94 -7.28
N SER A 103 5.66 -10.45 -8.01
CA SER A 103 7.00 -11.03 -7.97
C SER A 103 7.60 -10.99 -6.57
N ARG A 104 7.39 -9.89 -5.83
CA ARG A 104 7.82 -9.76 -4.44
C ARG A 104 7.06 -10.70 -3.51
N SER A 105 5.74 -10.75 -3.60
CA SER A 105 4.93 -11.61 -2.72
C SER A 105 5.35 -13.07 -2.84
N LEU A 106 5.57 -13.54 -4.06
CA LEU A 106 6.06 -14.88 -4.33
C LEU A 106 7.50 -15.09 -3.83
N GLY A 107 8.40 -14.13 -4.04
CA GLY A 107 9.79 -14.20 -3.55
C GLY A 107 9.89 -14.29 -2.02
N VAL A 108 9.02 -13.57 -1.31
CA VAL A 108 8.94 -13.64 0.16
C VAL A 108 8.41 -15.00 0.63
N VAL A 109 7.35 -15.51 -0.01
CA VAL A 109 6.75 -16.81 0.34
C VAL A 109 7.73 -17.96 0.07
N THR A 110 8.49 -17.89 -1.02
CA THR A 110 9.48 -18.93 -1.38
C THR A 110 10.81 -18.80 -0.63
N GLY A 111 10.99 -17.73 0.17
CA GLY A 111 12.21 -17.52 0.96
C GLY A 111 13.45 -17.16 0.13
N GLU A 112 13.29 -16.61 -1.07
CA GLU A 112 14.38 -16.30 -2.00
C GLU A 112 15.11 -14.98 -1.68
N TRP A 113 15.65 -14.87 -0.48
CA TRP A 113 16.23 -13.64 0.04
C TRP A 113 17.34 -13.03 -0.82
N LYS A 114 18.14 -13.84 -1.53
CA LYS A 114 19.21 -13.35 -2.41
C LYS A 114 18.63 -12.60 -3.62
N ARG A 115 17.57 -13.13 -4.23
CA ARG A 115 16.88 -12.49 -5.37
C ARG A 115 16.10 -11.28 -4.92
N GLU A 116 15.44 -11.37 -3.75
CA GLU A 116 14.78 -10.21 -3.13
C GLU A 116 15.78 -9.08 -2.83
N GLY A 117 16.96 -9.41 -2.32
CA GLY A 117 18.04 -8.44 -2.10
C GLY A 117 18.51 -7.80 -3.40
N PHE A 118 18.75 -8.59 -4.45
CA PHE A 118 19.14 -8.07 -5.77
C PHE A 118 18.06 -7.17 -6.38
N ALA A 119 16.79 -7.62 -6.39
CA ALA A 119 15.68 -6.85 -6.92
C ALA A 119 15.46 -5.52 -6.17
N ALA A 120 15.60 -5.54 -4.83
CA ALA A 120 15.54 -4.34 -4.02
C ALA A 120 16.71 -3.37 -4.32
N ALA A 121 17.93 -3.89 -4.44
CA ALA A 121 19.11 -3.10 -4.80
C ALA A 121 18.96 -2.49 -6.21
N ALA A 122 18.54 -3.27 -7.20
CA ALA A 122 18.31 -2.78 -8.56
C ALA A 122 17.28 -1.64 -8.60
N LEU A 123 16.17 -1.79 -7.87
CA LEU A 123 15.12 -0.77 -7.80
C LEU A 123 15.60 0.50 -7.08
N ILE A 124 16.33 0.37 -5.97
CA ILE A 124 16.88 1.51 -5.23
C ILE A 124 17.92 2.25 -6.06
N LEU A 125 18.88 1.54 -6.67
CA LEU A 125 19.92 2.15 -7.50
C LEU A 125 19.32 2.87 -8.71
N ALA A 126 18.36 2.24 -9.39
CA ALA A 126 17.65 2.87 -10.50
C ALA A 126 16.86 4.10 -10.03
N SER A 127 16.25 4.05 -8.84
CA SER A 127 15.52 5.19 -8.26
C SER A 127 16.44 6.37 -7.98
N VAL A 128 17.60 6.13 -7.38
CA VAL A 128 18.60 7.19 -7.10
C VAL A 128 19.14 7.76 -8.41
N ALA A 129 19.53 6.91 -9.36
CA ALA A 129 20.00 7.35 -10.67
C ALA A 129 18.94 8.15 -11.45
N ALA A 130 17.69 7.70 -11.42
CA ALA A 130 16.58 8.37 -12.09
C ALA A 130 16.27 9.75 -11.48
N LEU A 131 16.31 9.87 -10.15
CA LEU A 131 16.16 11.18 -9.47
C LEU A 131 17.31 12.12 -9.83
N TRP A 132 18.55 11.62 -9.81
CA TRP A 132 19.70 12.43 -10.17
C TRP A 132 19.63 12.90 -11.63
N LEU A 133 19.22 12.04 -12.57
CA LEU A 133 18.98 12.43 -13.96
C LEU A 133 17.84 13.47 -14.07
N ALA A 134 16.79 13.35 -13.27
CA ALA A 134 15.70 14.31 -13.29
C ALA A 134 16.13 15.70 -12.74
N GLU A 135 17.04 15.76 -11.76
CA GLU A 135 17.66 17.02 -11.30
C GLU A 135 18.51 17.70 -12.41
N LEU A 136 19.03 16.91 -13.35
CA LEU A 136 19.80 17.41 -14.50
C LEU A 136 18.92 17.66 -15.74
N ASP A 137 17.60 17.70 -15.58
CA ASP A 137 16.62 17.84 -16.67
C ASP A 137 16.83 16.78 -17.81
N ASN A 138 17.37 15.61 -17.46
CA ASN A 138 17.68 14.58 -18.42
C ASN A 138 16.42 13.77 -18.78
N PRO A 139 16.05 13.65 -20.08
CA PRO A 139 14.85 12.95 -20.53
C PRO A 139 14.88 11.42 -20.29
N HIS A 140 16.03 10.87 -19.91
CA HIS A 140 16.17 9.43 -19.64
C HIS A 140 15.80 9.02 -18.21
N SER A 141 15.46 9.96 -17.31
CA SER A 141 15.12 9.68 -15.91
C SER A 141 14.02 8.63 -15.76
N VAL A 142 12.90 8.77 -16.51
CA VAL A 142 11.78 7.81 -16.49
C VAL A 142 12.20 6.44 -17.04
N ARG A 143 13.04 6.42 -18.09
CA ARG A 143 13.55 5.17 -18.69
C ARG A 143 14.38 4.37 -17.70
N VAL A 144 15.28 5.04 -16.98
CA VAL A 144 16.13 4.39 -15.97
C VAL A 144 15.29 3.80 -14.85
N LEU A 145 14.25 4.51 -14.39
CA LEU A 145 13.33 3.99 -13.38
C LEU A 145 12.56 2.76 -13.90
N ALA A 146 12.06 2.82 -15.15
CA ALA A 146 11.34 1.71 -15.78
C ALA A 146 12.23 0.47 -15.94
N VAL A 147 13.49 0.65 -16.38
CA VAL A 147 14.49 -0.45 -16.46
C VAL A 147 14.71 -1.07 -15.10
N GLY A 148 14.90 -0.26 -14.04
CA GLY A 148 15.07 -0.76 -12.68
C GLY A 148 13.89 -1.58 -12.18
N ALA A 149 12.66 -1.13 -12.47
CA ALA A 149 11.45 -1.86 -12.13
C ALA A 149 11.37 -3.21 -12.89
N LEU A 150 11.67 -3.22 -14.19
CA LEU A 150 11.69 -4.44 -14.98
C LEU A 150 12.78 -5.42 -14.53
N LEU A 151 13.98 -4.93 -14.22
CA LEU A 151 15.05 -5.77 -13.66
C LEU A 151 14.62 -6.39 -12.34
N ALA A 152 13.93 -5.64 -11.48
CA ALA A 152 13.39 -6.14 -10.21
C ALA A 152 12.32 -7.24 -10.42
N VAL A 153 11.49 -7.14 -11.46
CA VAL A 153 10.50 -8.18 -11.80
C VAL A 153 11.17 -9.40 -12.40
N VAL A 154 11.99 -9.21 -13.44
CA VAL A 154 12.61 -10.30 -14.22
C VAL A 154 13.60 -11.11 -13.37
N SER A 155 14.35 -10.47 -12.46
CA SER A 155 15.29 -11.16 -11.56
C SER A 155 14.60 -12.19 -10.64
N ARG A 156 13.30 -12.03 -10.41
CA ARG A 156 12.48 -12.95 -9.61
C ARG A 156 11.83 -14.06 -10.44
N TYR A 157 11.84 -13.95 -11.77
CA TYR A 157 11.34 -14.99 -12.66
C TYR A 157 12.27 -16.20 -12.67
N ARG A 158 11.70 -17.43 -12.60
CA ARG A 158 12.43 -18.69 -12.70
C ARG A 158 11.83 -19.54 -13.81
N PRO A 159 12.58 -19.80 -14.88
CA PRO A 159 12.20 -20.82 -15.84
C PRO A 159 12.09 -22.19 -15.14
N GLY A 160 10.98 -22.90 -15.36
CA GLY A 160 10.75 -24.22 -14.75
C GLY A 160 10.16 -24.25 -13.35
N LYS A 161 10.02 -23.09 -12.68
CA LYS A 161 9.33 -22.96 -11.38
C LYS A 161 8.12 -22.03 -11.43
N ALA A 162 7.57 -21.83 -12.63
CA ALA A 162 6.35 -21.05 -12.79
C ALA A 162 5.16 -21.76 -12.12
N LEU A 163 4.19 -20.95 -11.62
CA LEU A 163 2.96 -21.52 -11.08
C LEU A 163 2.27 -22.39 -12.14
N PRO A 164 1.83 -23.63 -11.78
CA PRO A 164 1.03 -24.46 -12.67
C PRO A 164 -0.26 -23.72 -13.06
N ASP A 165 -0.90 -24.16 -14.13
CA ASP A 165 -2.18 -23.65 -14.61
C ASP A 165 -2.19 -22.13 -14.86
N MET A 166 -1.09 -21.58 -15.41
CA MET A 166 -0.93 -20.15 -15.65
C MET A 166 -1.06 -19.29 -14.36
N GLY A 167 -0.95 -19.88 -13.19
CA GLY A 167 -1.06 -19.22 -11.90
C GLY A 167 -2.48 -19.12 -11.35
N PHE A 168 -3.49 -19.69 -12.01
CA PHE A 168 -4.84 -19.72 -11.46
C PHE A 168 -4.87 -20.49 -10.13
N PRO A 169 -5.60 -20.01 -9.13
CA PRO A 169 -5.70 -20.71 -7.85
C PRO A 169 -6.53 -21.97 -7.97
N PRO A 170 -6.19 -23.04 -7.22
CA PRO A 170 -6.94 -24.31 -7.25
C PRO A 170 -8.37 -24.17 -6.69
N ASP A 171 -8.61 -23.23 -5.80
CA ASP A 171 -9.94 -22.89 -5.26
C ASP A 171 -10.31 -21.45 -5.65
N VAL A 172 -10.96 -21.31 -6.81
CA VAL A 172 -11.41 -20.00 -7.35
C VAL A 172 -12.42 -19.31 -6.42
N ARG A 173 -13.30 -20.09 -5.76
CA ARG A 173 -14.33 -19.51 -4.86
C ARG A 173 -13.67 -18.88 -3.64
N ARG A 174 -12.72 -19.56 -3.02
CA ARG A 174 -11.99 -19.06 -1.85
C ARG A 174 -11.14 -17.84 -2.22
N SER A 175 -10.42 -17.93 -3.33
CA SER A 175 -9.64 -16.80 -3.86
C SER A 175 -10.51 -15.60 -4.21
N GLY A 176 -11.72 -15.85 -4.73
CA GLY A 176 -12.73 -14.81 -4.98
C GLY A 176 -13.12 -14.04 -3.71
N TRP A 177 -13.31 -14.73 -2.58
CA TRP A 177 -13.60 -14.06 -1.31
C TRP A 177 -12.43 -13.21 -0.78
N VAL A 178 -11.19 -13.73 -0.88
CA VAL A 178 -9.99 -12.97 -0.50
C VAL A 178 -9.84 -11.73 -1.38
N THR A 179 -10.10 -11.87 -2.68
CA THR A 179 -10.07 -10.76 -3.63
C THR A 179 -11.18 -9.74 -3.35
N ALA A 180 -12.40 -10.19 -3.03
CA ALA A 180 -13.52 -9.31 -2.69
C ALA A 180 -13.21 -8.47 -1.43
N GLU A 181 -12.62 -9.08 -0.39
CA GLU A 181 -12.16 -8.34 0.80
C GLU A 181 -11.13 -7.28 0.42
N THR A 182 -10.14 -7.66 -0.39
CA THR A 182 -9.10 -6.75 -0.87
C THR A 182 -9.67 -5.65 -1.76
N ALA A 183 -10.65 -5.98 -2.60
CA ALA A 183 -11.32 -5.03 -3.48
C ALA A 183 -12.03 -3.93 -2.67
N VAL A 184 -12.80 -4.33 -1.66
CA VAL A 184 -13.54 -3.38 -0.81
C VAL A 184 -12.60 -2.44 -0.08
N VAL A 185 -11.57 -2.97 0.56
CA VAL A 185 -10.63 -2.15 1.35
C VAL A 185 -9.70 -1.33 0.46
N GLY A 186 -9.19 -1.93 -0.61
CA GLY A 186 -8.25 -1.29 -1.52
C GLY A 186 -8.86 -0.17 -2.36
N ALA A 187 -10.19 -0.17 -2.57
CA ALA A 187 -10.88 0.84 -3.37
C ALA A 187 -10.84 2.25 -2.74
N VAL A 188 -10.61 2.38 -1.44
CA VAL A 188 -10.58 3.68 -0.74
C VAL A 188 -9.53 4.62 -1.36
N GLN A 189 -8.31 4.15 -1.55
CA GLN A 189 -7.21 4.97 -2.07
C GLN A 189 -7.48 5.53 -3.48
N PRO A 190 -7.79 4.71 -4.50
CA PRO A 190 -8.09 5.25 -5.82
C PRO A 190 -9.36 6.10 -5.86
N ALA A 191 -10.41 5.73 -5.10
CA ALA A 191 -11.64 6.51 -5.02
C ALA A 191 -11.39 7.91 -4.44
N VAL A 192 -10.70 8.00 -3.30
CA VAL A 192 -10.38 9.30 -2.70
C VAL A 192 -9.44 10.10 -3.60
N THR A 193 -8.42 9.47 -4.20
CA THR A 193 -7.51 10.16 -5.14
C THR A 193 -8.27 10.72 -6.34
N SER A 194 -9.24 9.97 -6.89
CA SER A 194 -10.10 10.43 -8.00
C SER A 194 -10.95 11.63 -7.60
N VAL A 195 -11.60 11.55 -6.43
CA VAL A 195 -12.44 12.64 -5.92
C VAL A 195 -11.61 13.90 -5.65
N VAL A 196 -10.43 13.74 -5.05
CA VAL A 196 -9.50 14.86 -4.81
C VAL A 196 -9.06 15.51 -6.13
N LEU A 197 -8.69 14.70 -7.13
CA LEU A 197 -8.28 15.20 -8.43
C LEU A 197 -9.39 15.99 -9.12
N VAL A 198 -10.63 15.50 -9.08
CA VAL A 198 -11.77 16.14 -9.76
C VAL A 198 -12.29 17.36 -8.99
N MET A 199 -12.36 17.31 -7.66
CA MET A 199 -13.00 18.34 -6.85
C MET A 199 -12.05 19.45 -6.39
N VAL A 200 -10.79 19.10 -6.07
CA VAL A 200 -9.81 20.05 -5.51
C VAL A 200 -8.73 20.39 -6.54
N GLY A 201 -8.45 19.47 -7.45
CA GLY A 201 -7.51 19.68 -8.55
C GLY A 201 -6.20 18.92 -8.42
N PRO A 202 -5.33 19.03 -9.45
CA PRO A 202 -4.12 18.21 -9.57
C PRO A 202 -3.10 18.47 -8.46
N VAL A 203 -2.92 19.71 -8.02
CA VAL A 203 -2.00 20.06 -6.91
C VAL A 203 -2.37 19.30 -5.64
N ALA A 204 -3.65 19.29 -5.29
CA ALA A 204 -4.15 18.60 -4.11
C ALA A 204 -3.99 17.07 -4.24
N SER A 205 -4.21 16.52 -5.43
CA SER A 205 -4.01 15.08 -5.71
C SER A 205 -2.55 14.67 -5.53
N VAL A 206 -1.60 15.46 -6.05
CA VAL A 206 -0.16 15.23 -5.86
C VAL A 206 0.21 15.33 -4.38
N THR A 207 -0.21 16.40 -3.70
CA THR A 207 0.05 16.62 -2.27
C THR A 207 -0.50 15.47 -1.42
N PHE A 208 -1.74 15.05 -1.67
CA PHE A 208 -2.37 13.91 -1.01
C PHE A 208 -1.54 12.63 -1.20
N ARG A 209 -1.08 12.38 -2.43
CA ARG A 209 -0.28 11.19 -2.75
C ARG A 209 1.10 11.23 -2.08
N VAL A 210 1.78 12.38 -2.09
CA VAL A 210 3.09 12.56 -1.42
C VAL A 210 2.96 12.28 0.08
N ILE A 211 1.99 12.91 0.75
CA ILE A 211 1.76 12.71 2.19
C ILE A 211 1.40 11.24 2.49
N SER A 212 0.50 10.65 1.69
CA SER A 212 0.11 9.24 1.84
C SER A 212 1.29 8.30 1.64
N THR A 213 2.23 8.63 0.74
CA THR A 213 3.43 7.83 0.51
C THR A 213 4.40 7.91 1.70
N VAL A 214 4.62 9.11 2.25
CA VAL A 214 5.47 9.31 3.44
C VAL A 214 4.89 8.56 4.65
N ALA A 215 3.60 8.74 4.94
CA ALA A 215 2.93 8.01 6.00
C ALA A 215 2.84 6.50 5.72
N GLY A 216 2.78 6.11 4.45
CA GLY A 216 2.79 4.72 3.98
C GLY A 216 4.11 3.98 4.23
N ALA A 217 5.21 4.70 4.53
CA ALA A 217 6.45 4.07 4.98
C ALA A 217 6.27 3.27 6.29
N LEU A 218 5.21 3.51 7.05
CA LEU A 218 4.84 2.75 8.25
C LEU A 218 4.06 1.46 7.96
N GLU A 219 3.53 1.28 6.76
CA GLU A 219 2.74 0.08 6.38
C GLU A 219 3.49 -1.25 6.58
N PRO A 220 4.79 -1.38 6.24
CA PRO A 220 5.53 -2.61 6.51
C PRO A 220 5.59 -2.96 8.00
N ILE A 221 5.66 -1.95 8.89
CA ILE A 221 5.66 -2.15 10.34
C ILE A 221 4.29 -2.64 10.80
N LEU A 222 3.20 -2.01 10.32
CA LEU A 222 1.83 -2.43 10.61
C LEU A 222 1.56 -3.86 10.11
N ALA A 223 2.02 -4.20 8.91
CA ALA A 223 1.87 -5.54 8.35
C ALA A 223 2.63 -6.58 9.18
N TYR A 224 3.89 -6.30 9.54
CA TYR A 224 4.68 -7.17 10.41
C TYR A 224 4.02 -7.39 11.77
N GLY A 225 3.54 -6.31 12.39
CA GLY A 225 2.82 -6.39 13.67
C GLY A 225 1.58 -7.25 13.60
N ARG A 226 0.79 -7.16 12.52
CA ARG A 226 -0.36 -8.03 12.29
C ARG A 226 0.03 -9.51 12.30
N TYR A 227 1.08 -9.89 11.56
CA TYR A 227 1.55 -11.28 11.53
C TYR A 227 2.03 -11.77 12.89
N ARG A 228 2.78 -10.93 13.62
CA ARG A 228 3.26 -11.28 14.97
C ARG A 228 2.11 -11.47 15.96
N LEU A 229 1.13 -10.57 15.94
CA LEU A 229 -0.05 -10.67 16.81
C LEU A 229 -0.93 -11.88 16.48
N LEU A 230 -1.07 -12.24 15.20
CA LEU A 230 -1.76 -13.47 14.78
C LEU A 230 -1.03 -14.73 15.28
N ALA A 231 0.30 -14.74 15.22
CA ALA A 231 1.10 -15.89 15.61
C ALA A 231 1.18 -16.06 17.14
N HIS A 232 1.39 -15.01 17.89
CA HIS A 232 1.74 -15.09 19.32
C HIS A 232 0.71 -14.41 20.25
N GLY A 233 0.20 -13.21 19.92
CA GLY A 233 -0.93 -12.55 20.58
C GLY A 233 -0.76 -12.19 22.06
N HIS A 234 0.47 -12.17 22.61
CA HIS A 234 0.68 -11.84 24.03
C HIS A 234 0.85 -10.33 24.25
N ARG A 235 0.61 -9.90 25.49
CA ARG A 235 0.77 -8.52 25.89
C ARG A 235 2.19 -7.96 25.59
N GLY A 236 3.24 -8.76 25.75
CA GLY A 236 4.62 -8.38 25.43
C GLY A 236 4.84 -8.10 23.94
N GLU A 237 4.21 -8.86 23.04
CA GLU A 237 4.25 -8.60 21.61
C GLU A 237 3.53 -7.29 21.23
N ILE A 238 2.41 -7.00 21.88
CA ILE A 238 1.68 -5.73 21.67
C ILE A 238 2.57 -4.54 22.05
N LEU A 239 3.22 -4.60 23.22
CA LEU A 239 4.11 -3.53 23.68
C LEU A 239 5.32 -3.35 22.75
N SER A 240 5.94 -4.46 22.33
CA SER A 240 7.06 -4.43 21.38
C SER A 240 6.63 -3.83 20.05
N PHE A 241 5.46 -4.20 19.53
CA PHE A 241 4.92 -3.67 18.30
C PHE A 241 4.66 -2.15 18.39
N VAL A 242 4.03 -1.71 19.48
CA VAL A 242 3.79 -0.27 19.73
C VAL A 242 5.11 0.49 19.80
N ALA A 243 6.13 -0.04 20.50
CA ALA A 243 7.43 0.61 20.60
C ALA A 243 8.12 0.75 19.24
N VAL A 244 8.19 -0.35 18.45
CA VAL A 244 8.79 -0.34 17.11
C VAL A 244 8.05 0.62 16.17
N PHE A 245 6.71 0.62 16.22
CA PHE A 245 5.91 1.53 15.42
C PHE A 245 6.15 3.00 15.81
N THR A 246 6.18 3.31 17.10
CA THR A 246 6.40 4.69 17.59
C THR A 246 7.79 5.20 17.19
N VAL A 247 8.83 4.38 17.35
CA VAL A 247 10.19 4.74 16.90
C VAL A 247 10.23 4.95 15.39
N GLY A 248 9.59 4.05 14.63
CA GLY A 248 9.49 4.19 13.17
C GLY A 248 8.74 5.45 12.75
N ALA A 249 7.61 5.77 13.40
CA ALA A 249 6.82 6.96 13.11
C ALA A 249 7.59 8.24 13.39
N VAL A 250 8.25 8.33 14.55
CA VAL A 250 9.10 9.48 14.90
C VAL A 250 10.25 9.62 13.91
N ALA A 251 10.94 8.53 13.56
CA ALA A 251 12.05 8.57 12.62
C ALA A 251 11.64 9.03 11.22
N VAL A 252 10.51 8.51 10.68
CA VAL A 252 10.00 8.90 9.36
C VAL A 252 9.54 10.36 9.36
N LEU A 253 8.83 10.80 10.41
CA LEU A 253 8.36 12.17 10.53
C LEU A 253 9.55 13.14 10.68
N ALA A 254 10.52 12.83 11.51
CA ALA A 254 11.73 13.63 11.68
C ALA A 254 12.54 13.72 10.38
N ALA A 255 12.71 12.64 9.65
CA ALA A 255 13.37 12.64 8.35
C ALA A 255 12.60 13.50 7.33
N ALA A 256 11.27 13.37 7.27
CA ALA A 256 10.44 14.14 6.36
C ALA A 256 10.55 15.64 6.62
N LEU A 257 10.44 16.06 7.89
CA LEU A 257 10.52 17.47 8.29
C LEU A 257 11.98 17.99 8.26
N GLY A 258 12.98 17.12 8.48
CA GLY A 258 14.40 17.44 8.47
C GLY A 258 15.02 17.64 7.07
N GLY A 259 14.18 17.71 6.02
CA GLY A 259 14.63 18.02 4.65
C GLY A 259 14.66 16.82 3.70
N PHE A 260 14.54 15.57 4.18
CA PHE A 260 14.51 14.41 3.31
C PHE A 260 13.26 14.43 2.38
N GLY A 261 12.14 14.99 2.86
CA GLY A 261 10.94 15.18 2.04
C GLY A 261 11.20 16.08 0.83
N SER A 262 11.86 17.22 1.03
CA SER A 262 12.22 18.14 -0.06
C SER A 262 13.29 17.56 -0.99
N LEU A 263 14.24 16.81 -0.45
CA LEU A 263 15.28 16.13 -1.23
C LEU A 263 14.66 15.10 -2.19
N VAL A 264 13.71 14.29 -1.71
CA VAL A 264 13.09 13.22 -2.52
C VAL A 264 12.04 13.79 -3.48
N PHE A 265 11.08 14.56 -2.96
CA PHE A 265 9.91 15.00 -3.73
C PHE A 265 10.10 16.35 -4.43
N GLY A 266 11.19 17.08 -4.14
CA GLY A 266 11.51 18.35 -4.79
C GLY A 266 10.36 19.36 -4.74
N PRO A 267 9.95 19.94 -5.90
CA PRO A 267 8.89 20.95 -5.95
C PRO A 267 7.55 20.49 -5.40
N ALA A 268 7.23 19.19 -5.50
CA ALA A 268 5.99 18.64 -4.95
C ALA A 268 5.93 18.74 -3.42
N TRP A 269 7.08 18.72 -2.73
CA TRP A 269 7.15 18.87 -1.29
C TRP A 269 6.78 20.25 -0.80
N ALA A 270 7.04 21.29 -1.59
CA ALA A 270 6.70 22.69 -1.24
C ALA A 270 5.19 22.89 -1.01
N GLN A 271 4.35 22.01 -1.56
CA GLN A 271 2.90 22.06 -1.39
C GLN A 271 2.42 21.25 -0.16
N VAL A 272 3.31 20.55 0.54
CA VAL A 272 2.96 19.73 1.69
C VAL A 272 2.78 20.57 2.94
N GLY A 273 1.53 20.69 3.39
CA GLY A 273 1.22 21.36 4.64
C GLY A 273 1.57 20.47 5.86
N VAL A 274 2.25 21.05 6.84
CA VAL A 274 2.66 20.33 8.07
C VAL A 274 1.45 19.73 8.80
N VAL A 275 0.32 20.44 8.85
CA VAL A 275 -0.91 19.96 9.50
C VAL A 275 -1.44 18.69 8.83
N ALA A 276 -1.49 18.67 7.50
CA ALA A 276 -1.94 17.49 6.75
C ALA A 276 -0.98 16.30 6.96
N LEU A 277 0.33 16.54 7.00
CA LEU A 277 1.33 15.54 7.30
C LEU A 277 1.15 14.97 8.71
N LEU A 278 0.99 15.81 9.73
CA LEU A 278 0.76 15.37 11.11
C LEU A 278 -0.53 14.54 11.23
N LEU A 279 -1.63 14.97 10.60
CA LEU A 279 -2.88 14.21 10.58
C LEU A 279 -2.71 12.84 9.91
N ALA A 280 -1.90 12.74 8.85
CA ALA A 280 -1.60 11.46 8.23
C ALA A 280 -0.86 10.51 9.18
N PHE A 281 0.06 11.01 10.01
CA PHE A 281 0.72 10.22 11.04
C PHE A 281 -0.23 9.85 12.18
N VAL A 282 -1.09 10.77 12.64
CA VAL A 282 -2.16 10.47 13.61
C VAL A 282 -3.07 9.36 13.08
N TRP A 283 -3.48 9.44 11.82
CA TRP A 283 -4.23 8.36 11.17
C TRP A 283 -3.51 7.01 11.28
N LYS A 284 -2.20 6.95 11.00
CA LYS A 284 -1.43 5.70 11.14
C LYS A 284 -1.31 5.23 12.59
N CYS A 285 -1.25 6.13 13.55
CA CYS A 285 -1.31 5.79 14.98
C CYS A 285 -2.67 5.16 15.35
N VAL A 286 -3.77 5.71 14.83
CA VAL A 286 -5.11 5.12 15.06
C VAL A 286 -5.23 3.76 14.37
N MET A 287 -4.65 3.58 13.16
CA MET A 287 -4.55 2.26 12.51
C MET A 287 -3.78 1.23 13.34
N LEU A 288 -2.76 1.65 14.11
CA LEU A 288 -2.09 0.77 15.06
C LEU A 288 -3.08 0.24 16.11
N ILE A 289 -3.93 1.14 16.65
CA ILE A 289 -4.93 0.78 17.67
C ILE A 289 -5.96 -0.21 17.10
N SER A 290 -6.44 -0.02 15.86
CA SER A 290 -7.40 -0.93 15.23
C SER A 290 -6.77 -2.28 14.83
N THR A 291 -5.46 -2.33 14.63
CA THR A 291 -4.73 -3.55 14.21
C THR A 291 -4.75 -4.63 15.29
N VAL A 292 -4.67 -4.28 16.56
CA VAL A 292 -4.64 -5.25 17.68
C VAL A 292 -5.95 -6.04 17.80
N PRO A 293 -7.13 -5.41 17.95
CA PRO A 293 -8.40 -6.12 18.02
C PRO A 293 -8.74 -6.84 16.71
N PHE A 294 -8.36 -6.31 15.56
CA PHE A 294 -8.49 -6.99 14.28
C PHE A 294 -7.74 -8.34 14.27
N ALA A 295 -6.48 -8.36 14.73
CA ALA A 295 -5.69 -9.58 14.81
C ALA A 295 -6.32 -10.60 15.79
N ALA A 296 -6.82 -10.13 16.92
CA ALA A 296 -7.50 -10.97 17.91
C ALA A 296 -8.75 -11.64 17.32
N LEU A 297 -9.61 -10.90 16.62
CA LEU A 297 -10.81 -11.46 15.98
C LEU A 297 -10.47 -12.49 14.89
N ARG A 298 -9.41 -12.26 14.10
CA ARG A 298 -8.94 -13.23 13.10
C ARG A 298 -8.39 -14.51 13.74
N LYS A 299 -7.64 -14.38 14.83
CA LYS A 299 -7.14 -15.53 15.61
C LYS A 299 -8.29 -16.41 16.11
N GLU A 300 -9.40 -15.81 16.55
CA GLU A 300 -10.63 -16.51 16.97
C GLU A 300 -11.48 -17.04 15.79
N GLY A 301 -10.99 -16.98 14.56
CA GLY A 301 -11.70 -17.48 13.38
C GLY A 301 -12.91 -16.63 12.94
N ARG A 302 -13.09 -15.42 13.48
CA ARG A 302 -14.22 -14.54 13.16
C ARG A 302 -14.04 -13.78 11.83
N THR A 303 -13.63 -14.49 10.79
CA THR A 303 -13.29 -13.91 9.48
C THR A 303 -14.45 -13.20 8.80
N VAL A 304 -15.67 -13.77 8.88
CA VAL A 304 -16.89 -13.16 8.30
C VAL A 304 -17.23 -11.84 9.00
N LEU A 305 -17.12 -11.80 10.33
CA LEU A 305 -17.34 -10.56 11.09
C LEU A 305 -16.32 -9.49 10.70
N VAL A 306 -15.05 -9.86 10.57
CA VAL A 306 -13.97 -8.97 10.12
C VAL A 306 -14.26 -8.42 8.73
N PHE A 307 -14.74 -9.25 7.79
CA PHE A 307 -15.13 -8.82 6.46
C PHE A 307 -16.23 -7.75 6.50
N TRP A 308 -17.30 -7.96 7.28
CA TRP A 308 -18.38 -6.99 7.40
C TRP A 308 -17.95 -5.68 8.07
N ILE A 309 -17.11 -5.76 9.13
CA ILE A 309 -16.55 -4.55 9.75
C ILE A 309 -15.70 -3.77 8.72
N ARG A 310 -14.87 -4.45 7.93
CA ARG A 310 -14.08 -3.80 6.86
C ARG A 310 -14.96 -3.16 5.79
N GLY A 311 -16.00 -3.86 5.36
CA GLY A 311 -16.96 -3.32 4.41
C GLY A 311 -17.63 -2.04 4.92
N ALA A 312 -18.17 -2.09 6.15
CA ALA A 312 -18.76 -0.93 6.79
C ALA A 312 -17.75 0.21 6.97
N SER A 313 -16.52 -0.10 7.40
CA SER A 313 -15.45 0.90 7.55
C SER A 313 -15.12 1.57 6.22
N THR A 314 -15.03 0.81 5.12
CA THR A 314 -14.79 1.37 3.79
C THR A 314 -15.87 2.38 3.39
N VAL A 315 -17.14 2.03 3.63
CA VAL A 315 -18.26 2.95 3.37
C VAL A 315 -18.15 4.21 4.24
N ILE A 316 -17.84 4.05 5.52
CA ILE A 316 -17.62 5.18 6.46
C ILE A 316 -16.48 6.08 5.97
N TYR A 317 -15.33 5.49 5.57
CA TYR A 317 -14.21 6.24 5.00
C TYR A 317 -14.61 7.07 3.80
N LEU A 318 -15.31 6.48 2.84
CA LEU A 318 -15.74 7.17 1.63
C LEU A 318 -16.75 8.27 1.94
N LEU A 319 -17.78 7.99 2.74
CA LEU A 319 -18.80 8.97 3.09
C LEU A 319 -18.23 10.18 3.83
N ILE A 320 -17.39 9.95 4.85
CA ILE A 320 -16.77 11.03 5.62
C ILE A 320 -15.80 11.81 4.73
N SER A 321 -14.96 11.12 3.94
CA SER A 321 -13.99 11.79 3.06
C SER A 321 -14.68 12.63 2.00
N ILE A 322 -15.69 12.12 1.33
CA ILE A 322 -16.43 12.87 0.31
C ILE A 322 -17.22 14.00 0.94
N GLY A 323 -17.93 13.74 2.05
CA GLY A 323 -18.73 14.76 2.73
C GLY A 323 -17.90 15.94 3.21
N LEU A 324 -16.76 15.67 3.87
CA LEU A 324 -15.87 16.72 4.34
C LEU A 324 -15.18 17.43 3.17
N LEU A 325 -14.82 16.72 2.10
CA LEU A 325 -14.17 17.30 0.93
C LEU A 325 -15.11 18.24 0.17
N VAL A 326 -16.40 17.89 0.04
CA VAL A 326 -17.44 18.76 -0.54
C VAL A 326 -17.57 20.05 0.26
N ALA A 327 -17.47 19.96 1.61
CA ALA A 327 -17.64 21.14 2.47
C ALA A 327 -16.42 22.08 2.48
N TRP A 328 -15.20 21.56 2.43
CA TRP A 328 -13.98 22.36 2.70
C TRP A 328 -12.89 22.33 1.62
N GLN A 329 -12.95 21.45 0.65
CA GLN A 329 -12.04 21.37 -0.53
C GLN A 329 -10.54 21.50 -0.19
N SER A 330 -10.08 20.82 0.86
CA SER A 330 -8.71 20.91 1.36
C SER A 330 -8.09 19.55 1.61
N THR A 331 -6.78 19.38 1.34
CA THR A 331 -6.03 18.16 1.64
C THR A 331 -5.96 17.86 3.14
N VAL A 332 -5.96 18.89 4.00
CA VAL A 332 -6.00 18.73 5.47
C VAL A 332 -7.24 17.96 5.90
N VAL A 333 -8.37 18.30 5.30
CA VAL A 333 -9.68 17.73 5.64
C VAL A 333 -9.76 16.25 5.26
N ILE A 334 -9.06 15.82 4.21
CA ILE A 334 -9.01 14.42 3.82
C ILE A 334 -8.34 13.56 4.91
N PHE A 335 -7.20 14.02 5.40
CA PHE A 335 -6.51 13.29 6.48
C PHE A 335 -7.27 13.36 7.80
N LEU A 336 -7.97 14.45 8.08
CA LEU A 336 -8.90 14.53 9.20
C LEU A 336 -10.04 13.50 9.05
N ALA A 337 -10.62 13.38 7.84
CA ALA A 337 -11.62 12.37 7.52
C ALA A 337 -11.09 10.95 7.80
N PHE A 338 -9.84 10.68 7.41
CA PHE A 338 -9.19 9.39 7.66
C PHE A 338 -8.99 9.13 9.15
N VAL A 339 -8.58 10.12 9.93
CA VAL A 339 -8.47 10.00 11.39
C VAL A 339 -9.83 9.67 12.03
N ILE A 340 -10.89 10.38 11.65
CA ILE A 340 -12.24 10.18 12.20
C ILE A 340 -12.75 8.78 11.80
N ALA A 341 -12.67 8.41 10.53
CA ALA A 341 -13.14 7.12 10.03
C ALA A 341 -12.39 5.94 10.68
N GLU A 342 -11.06 6.07 10.84
CA GLU A 342 -10.26 5.04 11.50
C GLU A 342 -10.55 4.97 13.00
N ALA A 343 -10.80 6.09 13.67
CA ALA A 343 -11.19 6.10 15.08
C ALA A 343 -12.52 5.36 15.29
N ILE A 344 -13.52 5.61 14.43
CA ILE A 344 -14.78 4.88 14.44
C ILE A 344 -14.55 3.38 14.22
N THR A 345 -13.72 3.03 13.24
CA THR A 345 -13.34 1.65 12.92
C THR A 345 -12.65 0.97 14.10
N ALA A 346 -11.73 1.66 14.76
CA ALA A 346 -11.02 1.16 15.93
C ALA A 346 -11.98 0.86 17.10
N VAL A 347 -12.96 1.72 17.33
CA VAL A 347 -14.01 1.49 18.34
C VAL A 347 -14.85 0.26 17.98
N ILE A 348 -15.28 0.13 16.73
CA ILE A 348 -16.06 -1.03 16.26
C ILE A 348 -15.26 -2.33 16.46
N TYR A 349 -13.99 -2.36 16.05
CA TYR A 349 -13.12 -3.52 16.26
C TYR A 349 -12.89 -3.82 17.73
N HIS A 350 -12.68 -2.80 18.56
CA HIS A 350 -12.49 -2.97 19.99
C HIS A 350 -13.74 -3.61 20.65
N CYS A 351 -14.93 -3.06 20.39
CA CYS A 351 -16.19 -3.61 20.91
C CYS A 351 -16.41 -5.06 20.45
N ALA A 352 -16.16 -5.33 19.17
CA ALA A 352 -16.27 -6.68 18.61
C ALA A 352 -15.26 -7.65 19.26
N ALA A 353 -13.99 -7.23 19.45
CA ALA A 353 -12.95 -8.06 20.04
C ALA A 353 -13.24 -8.34 21.53
N VAL A 354 -13.71 -7.35 22.30
CA VAL A 354 -14.12 -7.57 23.69
C VAL A 354 -15.23 -8.62 23.79
N ARG A 355 -16.20 -8.57 22.85
CA ARG A 355 -17.32 -9.52 22.84
C ARG A 355 -16.93 -10.93 22.38
N TYR A 356 -16.10 -11.05 21.33
CA TYR A 356 -15.89 -12.30 20.62
C TYR A 356 -14.48 -12.90 20.75
N ALA A 357 -13.52 -12.17 21.33
CA ALA A 357 -12.14 -12.63 21.55
C ALA A 357 -11.80 -12.64 23.06
N PRO A 358 -12.01 -13.75 23.77
CA PRO A 358 -11.82 -13.83 25.23
C PRO A 358 -10.39 -13.47 25.67
N ASP A 359 -9.38 -13.95 24.93
CA ASP A 359 -7.98 -13.69 25.24
C ASP A 359 -7.64 -12.19 25.14
N TYR A 360 -8.27 -11.48 24.21
CA TYR A 360 -8.15 -10.03 24.08
C TYR A 360 -8.74 -9.32 25.30
N ALA A 361 -9.97 -9.67 25.69
CA ALA A 361 -10.63 -9.09 26.86
C ALA A 361 -9.83 -9.33 28.14
N ALA A 362 -9.24 -10.54 28.28
CA ALA A 362 -8.38 -10.90 29.40
C ALA A 362 -7.08 -10.07 29.43
N ALA A 363 -6.42 -9.93 28.29
CA ALA A 363 -5.16 -9.19 28.18
C ALA A 363 -5.27 -7.72 28.59
N PHE A 364 -6.46 -7.11 28.40
CA PHE A 364 -6.75 -5.72 28.77
C PHE A 364 -7.59 -5.55 30.04
N GLY A 365 -7.89 -6.63 30.77
CA GLY A 365 -8.69 -6.57 32.02
C GLY A 365 -10.16 -6.17 31.82
N LEU A 366 -10.73 -6.43 30.63
CA LEU A 366 -12.05 -5.95 30.20
C LEU A 366 -13.19 -6.98 30.46
N HIS A 367 -13.03 -7.86 31.45
CA HIS A 367 -14.02 -8.91 31.75
C HIS A 367 -15.42 -8.34 32.06
N GLN A 368 -15.49 -7.29 32.86
CA GLN A 368 -16.78 -6.66 33.22
C GLN A 368 -17.49 -6.05 32.01
N LEU A 369 -16.73 -5.44 31.07
CA LEU A 369 -17.29 -4.88 29.84
C LEU A 369 -17.80 -5.98 28.90
N ARG A 370 -17.09 -7.10 28.84
CA ARG A 370 -17.52 -8.28 28.08
C ARG A 370 -18.88 -8.83 28.56
N ASP A 371 -19.06 -8.92 29.87
CA ASP A 371 -20.31 -9.45 30.45
C ASP A 371 -21.52 -8.53 30.18
N ARG A 372 -21.28 -7.21 30.06
CA ARG A 372 -22.32 -6.25 29.65
C ARG A 372 -22.67 -6.26 28.18
N LEU A 373 -21.78 -6.74 27.33
CA LEU A 373 -21.96 -6.79 25.85
C LEU A 373 -22.49 -8.14 25.35
N ARG A 374 -22.61 -9.14 26.24
CA ARG A 374 -23.27 -10.42 25.97
C ARG A 374 -24.77 -10.34 26.18
#